data_d4577e87228049e2e6de2775f9d65f5e
#
_entry.id   d4577e87228049e2e6de2775f9d65f5e
#
_cell.length_a   1.000
_cell.length_b   1.000
_cell.length_c   1.000
_cell.angle_alpha   90.00
_cell.angle_beta   90.00
_cell.angle_gamma   90.00
#
_symmetry.space_group_name_H-M   'P 1'
#
loop_
_entity.id
_entity.type
_entity.pdbx_description
1 polymer ?
#
loop_
_entity_poly.entity_id
_entity_poly.type
_entity_poly.pdbx_seq_one_letter_code
_entity_poly.pdbx_strand_id
1 'polypeptide(L)'
;MIPIRGPLATSGIESLRDGDFRKYRSSFRMEIGNEGWNFSASDPYNTTMDYIQGTNNAQLDPNNQRLGGLALVQKLNSLFTRQFRIGVMFDQAPLEENRVTLDPTYTDGLGLPRPHIEYGLDPYTMEGFRVAADVCTKVYERMGATEFTKTGVGGTGDFTYKGKDYHYYGAGHVMGTHRMGTDPCTSVVDASQRSHDVPNLWIVGSGSFPTVATANPTLTLMGLAFKSAKNILASLGS
;
A
#
# COMPACT_ATOMS: atom_id res chain seq x y z
N MET A 1 15.72 25.91 -9.36
CA MET A 1 15.76 24.65 -10.14
C MET A 1 14.50 23.89 -9.81
N ILE A 2 13.68 23.54 -10.79
CA ILE A 2 12.52 22.68 -10.56
C ILE A 2 13.03 21.25 -10.71
N PRO A 3 12.96 20.41 -9.68
CA PRO A 3 13.34 19.01 -9.82
C PRO A 3 12.31 18.35 -10.73
N ILE A 4 12.60 18.27 -12.01
CA ILE A 4 11.81 17.49 -12.96
C ILE A 4 12.09 16.04 -12.63
N ARG A 5 11.07 15.37 -12.09
CA ARG A 5 11.11 13.96 -11.83
C ARG A 5 10.31 13.25 -12.90
N GLY A 6 10.74 12.04 -13.19
CA GLY A 6 10.08 11.18 -14.14
C GLY A 6 8.69 10.71 -13.67
N PRO A 7 8.10 9.79 -14.40
CA PRO A 7 6.81 9.19 -14.03
C PRO A 7 6.87 8.51 -12.66
N LEU A 8 5.70 8.26 -12.09
CA LEU A 8 5.49 7.75 -10.73
C LEU A 8 6.30 6.47 -10.44
N ALA A 9 6.35 5.53 -11.37
CA ALA A 9 7.19 4.34 -11.31
C ALA A 9 7.86 4.12 -12.67
N THR A 10 9.19 4.10 -12.69
CA THR A 10 9.97 3.99 -13.92
C THR A 10 10.30 2.54 -14.27
N SER A 11 10.33 1.67 -13.28
CA SER A 11 10.67 0.24 -13.40
C SER A 11 10.17 -0.52 -12.18
N GLY A 12 10.26 -1.85 -12.24
CA GLY A 12 9.86 -2.70 -11.13
C GLY A 12 10.60 -4.03 -11.12
N ILE A 13 10.52 -4.74 -10.00
CA ILE A 13 10.99 -6.10 -9.82
C ILE A 13 9.76 -6.99 -9.69
N GLU A 14 9.53 -7.84 -10.71
CA GLU A 14 8.36 -8.70 -10.83
C GLU A 14 8.64 -10.17 -10.46
N SER A 15 9.90 -10.56 -10.34
CA SER A 15 10.32 -11.96 -10.10
C SER A 15 9.88 -12.53 -8.75
N LEU A 16 9.42 -11.66 -7.83
CA LEU A 16 8.95 -12.03 -6.49
C LEU A 16 7.42 -12.04 -6.37
N ARG A 17 6.71 -11.89 -7.50
CA ARG A 17 5.26 -11.88 -7.57
C ARG A 17 4.64 -13.28 -7.57
N ASP A 18 5.33 -14.28 -8.11
CA ASP A 18 4.86 -15.65 -8.16
C ASP A 18 6.01 -16.67 -8.03
N GLY A 19 5.70 -17.82 -7.46
CA GLY A 19 6.64 -18.92 -7.25
C GLY A 19 6.29 -19.81 -6.06
N ASP A 20 7.06 -20.87 -5.88
CA ASP A 20 6.86 -21.85 -4.79
C ASP A 20 6.92 -21.26 -3.37
N PHE A 21 7.57 -20.11 -3.21
CA PHE A 21 7.65 -19.40 -1.95
C PHE A 21 6.29 -18.93 -1.42
N ARG A 22 5.27 -18.83 -2.27
CA ARG A 22 3.89 -18.48 -1.87
C ARG A 22 3.23 -19.52 -0.96
N LYS A 23 3.83 -20.66 -0.80
CA LYS A 23 3.42 -21.66 0.20
C LYS A 23 3.77 -21.24 1.64
N TYR A 24 4.70 -20.28 1.81
CA TYR A 24 5.30 -19.94 3.10
C TYR A 24 5.24 -18.45 3.45
N ARG A 25 5.08 -17.60 2.46
CA ARG A 25 5.02 -16.15 2.62
C ARG A 25 4.26 -15.48 1.50
N SER A 26 3.80 -14.26 1.75
CA SER A 26 3.17 -13.42 0.72
C SER A 26 4.13 -13.13 -0.42
N SER A 27 3.57 -13.06 -1.61
CA SER A 27 4.24 -12.52 -2.77
C SER A 27 4.23 -11.00 -2.73
N PHE A 28 5.14 -10.38 -3.46
CA PHE A 28 5.17 -8.94 -3.59
C PHE A 28 5.78 -8.51 -4.92
N ARG A 29 5.40 -7.32 -5.31
CA ARG A 29 5.97 -6.58 -6.42
C ARG A 29 6.67 -5.34 -5.87
N MET A 30 7.83 -5.01 -6.44
CA MET A 30 8.58 -3.82 -6.08
C MET A 30 8.48 -2.80 -7.21
N GLU A 31 8.15 -1.57 -6.88
CA GLU A 31 8.11 -0.44 -7.80
C GLU A 31 9.24 0.52 -7.46
N ILE A 32 10.08 0.83 -8.45
CA ILE A 32 11.15 1.81 -8.29
C ILE A 32 10.62 3.15 -8.78
N GLY A 33 10.39 4.05 -7.85
CA GLY A 33 9.86 5.38 -8.09
C GLY A 33 10.85 6.48 -7.78
N ASN A 34 10.74 7.58 -8.50
CA ASN A 34 11.43 8.84 -8.24
C ASN A 34 10.44 10.00 -8.19
N GLU A 35 9.31 9.77 -7.58
CA GLU A 35 8.20 10.71 -7.49
C GLU A 35 8.63 12.04 -6.85
N GLY A 36 8.20 13.13 -7.47
CA GLY A 36 8.61 14.48 -7.08
C GLY A 36 8.22 14.95 -5.69
N TRP A 37 7.30 14.25 -5.04
CA TRP A 37 6.71 14.64 -3.76
C TRP A 37 7.20 13.82 -2.56
N ASN A 38 7.85 12.68 -2.79
CA ASN A 38 8.32 11.80 -1.75
C ASN A 38 9.83 11.64 -1.80
N PHE A 39 10.52 12.38 -0.97
CA PHE A 39 11.93 12.16 -0.70
C PHE A 39 12.14 11.15 0.41
N SER A 40 13.34 10.62 0.51
CA SER A 40 13.70 9.64 1.52
C SER A 40 13.51 10.13 2.97
N ALA A 41 13.57 11.43 3.22
CA ALA A 41 13.39 12.00 4.57
C ALA A 41 12.11 12.83 4.70
N SER A 42 11.71 13.55 3.65
CA SER A 42 10.59 14.47 3.66
C SER A 42 10.20 14.82 2.23
N ASP A 43 9.18 15.65 2.03
CA ASP A 43 8.92 16.26 0.73
C ASP A 43 9.93 17.40 0.41
N PRO A 44 10.00 17.85 -0.86
CA PRO A 44 10.97 18.87 -1.27
C PRO A 44 10.86 20.19 -0.53
N TYR A 45 9.65 20.63 -0.20
CA TYR A 45 9.43 21.89 0.48
C TYR A 45 9.92 21.82 1.93
N ASN A 46 9.45 20.82 2.68
CA ASN A 46 9.85 20.64 4.06
C ASN A 46 11.35 20.36 4.18
N THR A 47 11.94 19.55 3.29
CA THR A 47 13.40 19.34 3.25
C THR A 47 14.15 20.65 3.04
N THR A 48 13.67 21.53 2.15
CA THR A 48 14.29 22.85 1.93
C THR A 48 14.16 23.73 3.16
N MET A 49 12.99 23.78 3.78
CA MET A 49 12.75 24.59 4.99
C MET A 49 13.59 24.08 6.16
N ASP A 50 13.73 22.79 6.32
CA ASP A 50 14.59 22.18 7.34
C ASP A 50 16.04 22.62 7.20
N TYR A 51 16.59 22.67 5.98
CA TYR A 51 17.95 23.22 5.76
C TYR A 51 18.03 24.72 6.03
N ILE A 52 17.01 25.51 5.70
CA ILE A 52 16.97 26.94 5.98
C ILE A 52 16.92 27.19 7.50
N GLN A 53 16.14 26.41 8.20
CA GLN A 53 15.91 26.56 9.65
C GLN A 53 16.94 25.84 10.51
N GLY A 54 17.65 24.85 9.96
CA GLY A 54 18.54 23.96 10.69
C GLY A 54 17.78 22.98 11.57
N THR A 55 16.69 22.39 11.06
CA THR A 55 15.80 21.48 11.79
C THR A 55 15.64 20.16 11.06
N ASN A 56 15.36 19.08 11.79
CA ASN A 56 14.89 17.77 11.30
C ASN A 56 15.72 17.04 10.22
N ASN A 57 16.88 17.55 9.84
CA ASN A 57 17.71 16.96 8.77
C ASN A 57 18.81 16.02 9.29
N ALA A 58 18.77 15.62 10.54
CA ALA A 58 19.80 14.77 11.15
C ALA A 58 20.04 13.44 10.40
N GLN A 59 19.03 12.96 9.64
CA GLN A 59 19.17 11.76 8.83
C GLN A 59 19.89 11.98 7.50
N LEU A 60 19.73 13.18 6.90
CA LEU A 60 20.39 13.55 5.65
C LEU A 60 21.74 14.25 5.90
N ASP A 61 21.85 14.92 7.03
CA ASP A 61 23.04 15.69 7.42
C ASP A 61 23.15 15.75 8.94
N PRO A 62 24.02 14.94 9.54
CA PRO A 62 24.21 14.92 11.00
C PRO A 62 24.66 16.27 11.58
N ASN A 63 25.21 17.16 10.76
CA ASN A 63 25.62 18.48 11.21
C ASN A 63 24.46 19.48 11.30
N ASN A 64 23.34 19.19 10.68
CA ASN A 64 22.07 19.93 10.75
C ASN A 64 22.24 21.47 10.81
N GLN A 65 23.04 22.01 9.89
CA GLN A 65 23.36 23.42 9.87
C GLN A 65 22.33 24.21 9.06
N ARG A 66 22.09 25.45 9.50
CA ARG A 66 21.36 26.42 8.70
C ARG A 66 22.13 26.74 7.44
N LEU A 67 21.47 26.60 6.29
CA LEU A 67 22.05 26.90 4.99
C LEU A 67 21.31 28.03 4.32
N GLY A 68 22.05 28.90 3.61
CA GLY A 68 21.49 29.94 2.79
C GLY A 68 22.34 30.20 1.55
N GLY A 69 21.80 30.97 0.61
CA GLY A 69 22.52 31.36 -0.60
C GLY A 69 23.05 30.17 -1.42
N LEU A 70 24.29 30.28 -1.85
CA LEU A 70 24.92 29.26 -2.72
C LEU A 70 25.08 27.91 -2.02
N ALA A 71 25.37 27.88 -0.73
CA ALA A 71 25.51 26.62 0.03
C ALA A 71 24.22 25.84 0.06
N LEU A 72 23.07 26.50 0.27
CA LEU A 72 21.76 25.86 0.18
C LEU A 72 21.50 25.29 -1.21
N VAL A 73 21.76 26.07 -2.26
CA VAL A 73 21.56 25.62 -3.66
C VAL A 73 22.42 24.39 -3.98
N GLN A 74 23.69 24.40 -3.58
CA GLN A 74 24.60 23.28 -3.78
C GLN A 74 24.12 22.02 -3.04
N LYS A 75 23.68 22.18 -1.78
CA LYS A 75 23.15 21.06 -0.98
C LYS A 75 21.89 20.46 -1.62
N LEU A 76 20.91 21.29 -1.97
CA LEU A 76 19.68 20.83 -2.61
C LEU A 76 19.95 20.15 -3.96
N ASN A 77 20.89 20.68 -4.75
CA ASN A 77 21.31 20.04 -6.01
C ASN A 77 21.94 18.65 -5.80
N SER A 78 22.67 18.46 -4.70
CA SER A 78 23.28 17.18 -4.39
C SER A 78 22.26 16.12 -3.93
N LEU A 79 21.08 16.54 -3.48
CA LEU A 79 20.05 15.66 -2.92
C LEU A 79 18.93 15.37 -3.91
N PHE A 80 18.34 16.40 -4.50
CA PHE A 80 17.05 16.30 -5.19
C PHE A 80 17.04 15.44 -6.43
N THR A 81 18.17 15.20 -7.07
CA THR A 81 18.29 14.37 -8.26
C THR A 81 18.83 12.97 -8.00
N ARG A 82 19.12 12.64 -6.73
CA ARG A 82 19.81 11.39 -6.35
C ARG A 82 19.00 10.51 -5.40
N GLN A 83 17.71 10.76 -5.28
CA GLN A 83 16.83 9.99 -4.42
C GLN A 83 15.85 9.17 -5.24
N PHE A 84 15.58 7.97 -4.78
CA PHE A 84 14.55 7.10 -5.30
C PHE A 84 13.91 6.32 -4.15
N ARG A 85 12.76 5.74 -4.42
CA ARG A 85 12.02 4.91 -3.48
C ARG A 85 11.75 3.55 -4.10
N ILE A 86 11.84 2.51 -3.28
CA ILE A 86 11.29 1.20 -3.63
C ILE A 86 9.99 1.05 -2.86
N GLY A 87 8.86 1.15 -3.56
CA GLY A 87 7.54 0.82 -3.04
C GLY A 87 7.30 -0.68 -3.16
N VAL A 88 6.74 -1.31 -2.13
CA VAL A 88 6.47 -2.76 -2.14
C VAL A 88 4.99 -2.99 -1.92
N MET A 89 4.35 -3.67 -2.88
CA MET A 89 2.95 -4.08 -2.77
C MET A 89 2.86 -5.59 -2.55
N PHE A 90 2.20 -5.97 -1.46
CA PHE A 90 2.06 -7.36 -1.03
C PHE A 90 0.70 -7.92 -1.42
N ASP A 91 0.65 -9.21 -1.72
CA ASP A 91 -0.61 -9.92 -1.70
C ASP A 91 -1.04 -10.19 -0.24
N GLN A 92 -2.35 -10.28 -0.03
CA GLN A 92 -2.92 -10.58 1.27
C GLN A 92 -4.01 -11.64 1.15
N ALA A 93 -3.95 -12.63 2.03
CA ALA A 93 -5.03 -13.58 2.21
C ALA A 93 -6.18 -12.91 2.99
N PRO A 94 -7.43 -13.34 2.79
CA PRO A 94 -8.53 -12.88 3.61
C PRO A 94 -8.40 -13.48 5.01
N LEU A 95 -8.49 -12.64 6.02
CA LEU A 95 -8.59 -13.05 7.42
C LEU A 95 -10.03 -12.84 7.90
N GLU A 96 -10.55 -13.76 8.67
CA GLU A 96 -11.91 -13.65 9.21
C GLU A 96 -12.04 -12.46 10.16
N GLU A 97 -10.97 -12.13 10.87
CA GLU A 97 -10.89 -11.02 11.81
C GLU A 97 -10.85 -9.66 11.11
N ASN A 98 -10.33 -9.60 9.86
CA ASN A 98 -10.29 -8.38 9.06
C ASN A 98 -11.68 -8.10 8.46
N ARG A 99 -12.48 -7.32 9.18
CA ARG A 99 -13.87 -7.07 8.78
C ARG A 99 -14.36 -5.67 9.13
N VAL A 100 -15.44 -5.30 8.49
CA VAL A 100 -16.21 -4.10 8.83
C VAL A 100 -17.45 -4.54 9.59
N THR A 101 -17.62 -4.01 10.79
CA THR A 101 -18.80 -4.23 11.64
C THR A 101 -19.48 -2.91 11.95
N LEU A 102 -20.62 -2.95 12.63
CA LEU A 102 -21.29 -1.75 13.13
C LEU A 102 -20.74 -1.41 14.52
N ASP A 103 -20.37 -0.16 14.73
CA ASP A 103 -19.89 0.31 16.02
C ASP A 103 -21.04 0.31 17.04
N PRO A 104 -20.89 -0.36 18.20
CA PRO A 104 -21.96 -0.43 19.21
C PRO A 104 -22.14 0.88 19.98
N THR A 105 -21.20 1.82 19.88
CA THR A 105 -21.16 3.02 20.73
C THR A 105 -21.35 4.30 19.92
N TYR A 106 -20.70 4.40 18.77
CA TYR A 106 -20.66 5.62 17.98
C TYR A 106 -21.67 5.60 16.85
N THR A 107 -22.41 6.70 16.71
CA THR A 107 -23.36 6.91 15.62
C THR A 107 -22.93 8.09 14.74
N ASP A 108 -23.49 8.15 13.54
CA ASP A 108 -23.38 9.30 12.64
C ASP A 108 -24.40 10.38 12.97
N GLY A 109 -24.45 11.44 12.18
CA GLY A 109 -25.39 12.56 12.35
C GLY A 109 -26.87 12.20 12.13
N LEU A 110 -27.19 11.02 11.61
CA LEU A 110 -28.53 10.49 11.42
C LEU A 110 -28.91 9.45 12.51
N GLY A 111 -28.02 9.20 13.46
CA GLY A 111 -28.23 8.20 14.52
C GLY A 111 -27.96 6.76 14.09
N LEU A 112 -27.37 6.54 12.90
CA LEU A 112 -26.99 5.20 12.43
C LEU A 112 -25.62 4.80 13.00
N PRO A 113 -25.41 3.51 13.37
CA PRO A 113 -24.11 3.03 13.81
C PRO A 113 -23.01 3.31 12.78
N ARG A 114 -21.87 3.81 13.24
CA ARG A 114 -20.70 4.00 12.35
C ARG A 114 -20.06 2.67 11.98
N PRO A 115 -19.38 2.57 10.82
CA PRO A 115 -18.57 1.42 10.52
C PRO A 115 -17.39 1.34 11.48
N HIS A 116 -17.17 0.18 12.07
CA HIS A 116 -15.97 -0.20 12.82
C HIS A 116 -15.13 -1.12 11.95
N ILE A 117 -13.87 -0.76 11.73
CA ILE A 117 -12.95 -1.49 10.85
C ILE A 117 -11.88 -2.16 11.71
N GLU A 118 -11.86 -3.48 11.71
CA GLU A 118 -10.76 -4.27 12.27
C GLU A 118 -9.83 -4.71 11.15
N TYR A 119 -8.52 -4.48 11.35
CA TYR A 119 -7.51 -4.85 10.38
C TYR A 119 -6.19 -5.22 11.04
N GLY A 120 -5.64 -6.36 10.66
CA GLY A 120 -4.34 -6.84 11.10
C GLY A 120 -3.61 -7.59 9.97
N LEU A 121 -2.31 -7.77 10.16
CA LEU A 121 -1.48 -8.58 9.28
C LEU A 121 -1.28 -9.97 9.87
N ASP A 122 -1.37 -10.99 9.02
CA ASP A 122 -1.05 -12.36 9.39
C ASP A 122 0.46 -12.65 9.29
N PRO A 123 0.94 -13.74 9.91
CA PRO A 123 2.35 -14.14 9.84
C PRO A 123 2.85 -14.41 8.40
N TYR A 124 1.96 -14.83 7.51
CA TYR A 124 2.29 -15.05 6.09
C TYR A 124 2.65 -13.73 5.39
N THR A 125 1.85 -12.69 5.60
CA THR A 125 2.11 -11.35 5.08
C THR A 125 3.34 -10.72 5.75
N MET A 126 3.48 -10.85 7.08
CA MET A 126 4.64 -10.33 7.83
C MET A 126 5.97 -10.95 7.36
N GLU A 127 5.96 -12.25 7.01
CA GLU A 127 7.16 -12.89 6.43
C GLU A 127 7.51 -12.34 5.05
N GLY A 128 6.51 -11.95 4.25
CA GLY A 128 6.71 -11.20 3.01
C GLY A 128 7.44 -9.88 3.25
N PHE A 129 7.01 -9.09 4.24
CA PHE A 129 7.67 -7.83 4.63
C PHE A 129 9.13 -8.05 5.02
N ARG A 130 9.41 -9.07 5.82
CA ARG A 130 10.79 -9.42 6.21
C ARG A 130 11.67 -9.67 4.99
N VAL A 131 11.21 -10.50 4.07
CA VAL A 131 11.98 -10.83 2.86
C VAL A 131 12.12 -9.62 1.94
N ALA A 132 11.07 -8.80 1.81
CA ALA A 132 11.12 -7.58 1.00
C ALA A 132 12.15 -6.59 1.55
N ALA A 133 12.21 -6.39 2.86
CA ALA A 133 13.21 -5.53 3.50
C ALA A 133 14.63 -6.03 3.21
N ASP A 134 14.88 -7.34 3.35
CA ASP A 134 16.19 -7.94 3.05
C ASP A 134 16.60 -7.76 1.57
N VAL A 135 15.62 -7.84 0.64
CA VAL A 135 15.86 -7.59 -0.79
C VAL A 135 16.18 -6.12 -1.04
N CYS A 136 15.40 -5.18 -0.44
CA CYS A 136 15.65 -3.75 -0.56
C CYS A 136 17.06 -3.38 -0.08
N THR A 137 17.46 -3.85 1.09
CA THR A 137 18.80 -3.60 1.65
C THR A 137 19.90 -4.08 0.68
N LYS A 138 19.76 -5.29 0.15
CA LYS A 138 20.72 -5.81 -0.84
C LYS A 138 20.78 -5.00 -2.14
N VAL A 139 19.64 -4.47 -2.59
CA VAL A 139 19.60 -3.58 -3.77
C VAL A 139 20.33 -2.27 -3.46
N TYR A 140 20.06 -1.65 -2.32
CA TYR A 140 20.73 -0.41 -1.91
C TYR A 140 22.24 -0.60 -1.76
N GLU A 141 22.68 -1.67 -1.11
CA GLU A 141 24.10 -2.02 -0.97
C GLU A 141 24.80 -2.15 -2.33
N ARG A 142 24.20 -2.89 -3.27
CA ARG A 142 24.76 -3.09 -4.61
C ARG A 142 24.81 -1.82 -5.45
N MET A 143 23.90 -0.89 -5.20
CA MET A 143 23.85 0.42 -5.85
C MET A 143 24.80 1.43 -5.20
N GLY A 144 25.38 1.13 -4.04
CA GLY A 144 26.12 2.10 -3.23
C GLY A 144 25.23 3.22 -2.70
N ALA A 145 23.94 2.95 -2.54
CA ALA A 145 22.98 3.91 -2.01
C ALA A 145 22.91 3.84 -0.49
N THR A 146 22.64 4.99 0.13
CA THR A 146 22.34 5.06 1.57
C THR A 146 20.86 4.79 1.79
N GLU A 147 20.53 3.83 2.65
CA GLU A 147 19.15 3.50 3.00
C GLU A 147 18.62 4.46 4.08
N PHE A 148 17.43 5.02 3.84
CA PHE A 148 16.71 5.90 4.74
C PHE A 148 15.34 5.34 5.16
N THR A 149 15.13 4.04 5.05
CA THR A 149 13.88 3.40 5.45
C THR A 149 13.62 3.63 6.93
N LYS A 150 12.44 4.16 7.25
CA LYS A 150 11.99 4.39 8.64
C LYS A 150 11.01 3.29 9.04
N THR A 151 11.22 2.74 10.22
CA THR A 151 10.35 1.76 10.86
C THR A 151 10.19 2.11 12.33
N GLY A 152 9.13 1.64 12.99
CA GLY A 152 8.92 1.88 14.42
C GLY A 152 8.70 3.37 14.76
N VAL A 153 8.01 4.09 13.90
CA VAL A 153 7.83 5.56 14.04
C VAL A 153 6.65 5.95 14.94
N GLY A 154 5.92 4.97 15.49
CA GLY A 154 4.79 5.22 16.39
C GLY A 154 3.49 5.51 15.64
N GLY A 155 3.20 4.78 14.58
CA GLY A 155 2.00 4.92 13.76
C GLY A 155 1.15 3.66 13.68
N THR A 156 -0.05 3.79 13.14
CA THR A 156 -1.01 2.66 12.98
C THR A 156 -0.52 1.56 12.04
N GLY A 157 0.51 1.82 11.22
CA GLY A 157 1.14 0.85 10.33
C GLY A 157 2.37 0.15 10.92
N ASP A 158 2.76 0.46 12.17
CA ASP A 158 3.92 -0.15 12.78
C ASP A 158 3.61 -1.55 13.31
N PHE A 159 4.52 -2.47 13.07
CA PHE A 159 4.48 -3.80 13.68
C PHE A 159 5.89 -4.37 13.85
N THR A 160 6.03 -5.28 14.81
CA THR A 160 7.28 -5.99 15.07
C THR A 160 7.12 -7.45 14.64
N TYR A 161 8.06 -7.96 13.85
CA TYR A 161 8.08 -9.37 13.44
C TYR A 161 9.49 -9.94 13.52
N LYS A 162 9.64 -11.07 14.22
CA LYS A 162 10.95 -11.74 14.45
C LYS A 162 12.03 -10.78 14.97
N GLY A 163 11.64 -9.88 15.88
CA GLY A 163 12.56 -8.94 16.55
C GLY A 163 13.02 -7.75 15.72
N LYS A 164 12.38 -7.50 14.57
CA LYS A 164 12.65 -6.34 13.72
C LYS A 164 11.35 -5.56 13.54
N ASP A 165 11.46 -4.23 13.54
CA ASP A 165 10.34 -3.33 13.32
C ASP A 165 10.12 -3.05 11.84
N TYR A 166 8.87 -2.96 11.46
CA TYR A 166 8.41 -2.67 10.10
C TYR A 166 7.31 -1.62 10.14
N HIS A 167 7.07 -1.00 9.00
CA HIS A 167 5.98 -0.06 8.83
C HIS A 167 5.30 -0.29 7.48
N TYR A 168 3.97 -0.25 7.45
CA TYR A 168 3.21 -0.28 6.21
C TYR A 168 2.33 0.96 6.04
N TYR A 169 2.08 1.29 4.80
CA TYR A 169 1.11 2.31 4.41
C TYR A 169 -0.03 1.66 3.66
N GLY A 170 -1.25 2.17 3.86
CA GLY A 170 -2.39 1.77 3.04
C GLY A 170 -2.20 2.24 1.59
N ALA A 171 -2.35 1.32 0.64
CA ALA A 171 -2.25 1.66 -0.78
C ALA A 171 -3.55 2.28 -1.35
N GLY A 172 -4.58 2.47 -0.53
CA GLY A 172 -5.90 2.91 -0.99
C GLY A 172 -6.68 1.82 -1.74
N HIS A 173 -6.24 0.58 -1.66
CA HIS A 173 -6.86 -0.57 -2.32
C HIS A 173 -7.83 -1.27 -1.36
N VAL A 174 -8.98 -0.65 -1.11
CA VAL A 174 -10.00 -1.23 -0.24
C VAL A 174 -10.68 -2.39 -0.97
N MET A 175 -10.51 -3.61 -0.47
CA MET A 175 -11.01 -4.84 -1.09
C MET A 175 -11.54 -5.82 -0.04
N GLY A 176 -12.40 -6.77 -0.48
CA GLY A 176 -12.81 -7.91 0.35
C GLY A 176 -13.99 -7.69 1.29
N THR A 177 -14.58 -6.49 1.35
CA THR A 177 -15.67 -6.16 2.29
C THR A 177 -16.97 -6.96 2.06
N HIS A 178 -17.18 -7.47 0.84
CA HIS A 178 -18.28 -8.37 0.45
C HIS A 178 -17.74 -9.44 -0.51
N ARG A 179 -16.70 -10.15 -0.08
CA ARG A 179 -15.94 -11.07 -0.93
C ARG A 179 -16.81 -12.06 -1.66
N MET A 180 -16.43 -12.38 -2.90
CA MET A 180 -17.09 -13.42 -3.69
C MET A 180 -16.59 -14.82 -3.31
N GLY A 181 -17.46 -15.80 -3.46
CA GLY A 181 -17.15 -17.22 -3.27
C GLY A 181 -18.32 -18.09 -3.65
N THR A 182 -18.12 -19.41 -3.56
CA THR A 182 -19.16 -20.41 -3.86
C THR A 182 -19.95 -20.82 -2.62
N ASP A 183 -19.39 -20.61 -1.44
CA ASP A 183 -20.00 -20.98 -0.17
C ASP A 183 -20.62 -19.74 0.52
N PRO A 184 -21.95 -19.69 0.70
CA PRO A 184 -22.64 -18.58 1.36
C PRO A 184 -22.24 -18.40 2.83
N CYS A 185 -21.70 -19.43 3.49
CA CYS A 185 -21.23 -19.32 4.86
C CYS A 185 -19.93 -18.52 4.97
N THR A 186 -19.17 -18.41 3.88
CA THR A 186 -17.84 -17.78 3.86
C THR A 186 -17.71 -16.67 2.82
N SER A 187 -18.79 -16.29 2.13
CA SER A 187 -18.83 -15.25 1.12
C SER A 187 -20.16 -14.52 1.11
N VAL A 188 -20.17 -13.28 0.65
CA VAL A 188 -21.36 -12.43 0.59
C VAL A 188 -22.03 -12.53 -0.78
N VAL A 189 -21.23 -12.64 -1.83
CA VAL A 189 -21.70 -12.71 -3.22
C VAL A 189 -21.09 -13.89 -3.94
N ASP A 190 -21.78 -14.35 -4.97
CA ASP A 190 -21.30 -15.40 -5.89
C ASP A 190 -20.27 -14.84 -6.92
N ALA A 191 -19.79 -15.70 -7.82
CA ALA A 191 -18.86 -15.34 -8.88
C ALA A 191 -19.43 -14.35 -9.92
N SER A 192 -20.72 -14.05 -9.87
CA SER A 192 -21.40 -13.02 -10.67
C SER A 192 -21.60 -11.73 -9.90
N GLN A 193 -21.10 -11.66 -8.67
CA GLN A 193 -21.31 -10.55 -7.71
C GLN A 193 -22.78 -10.39 -7.29
N ARG A 194 -23.56 -11.48 -7.38
CA ARG A 194 -24.94 -11.55 -6.89
C ARG A 194 -24.94 -12.01 -5.45
N SER A 195 -25.73 -11.36 -4.60
CA SER A 195 -25.88 -11.73 -3.19
C SER A 195 -26.39 -13.16 -3.03
N HIS A 196 -25.82 -13.92 -2.10
CA HIS A 196 -26.33 -15.23 -1.72
C HIS A 196 -27.68 -15.14 -1.00
N ASP A 197 -27.89 -14.10 -0.19
CA ASP A 197 -29.08 -13.96 0.64
C ASP A 197 -30.24 -13.26 -0.08
N VAL A 198 -29.94 -12.35 -1.01
CA VAL A 198 -30.94 -11.52 -1.69
C VAL A 198 -30.86 -11.72 -3.20
N PRO A 199 -31.75 -12.55 -3.78
CA PRO A 199 -31.63 -13.02 -5.16
C PRO A 199 -31.69 -11.95 -6.26
N ASN A 200 -32.19 -10.78 -5.97
CA ASN A 200 -32.30 -9.64 -6.90
C ASN A 200 -31.30 -8.50 -6.57
N LEU A 201 -30.28 -8.78 -5.75
CA LEU A 201 -29.24 -7.82 -5.36
C LEU A 201 -27.88 -8.24 -5.94
N TRP A 202 -27.23 -7.31 -6.64
CA TRP A 202 -25.83 -7.40 -7.05
C TRP A 202 -24.99 -6.34 -6.32
N ILE A 203 -23.88 -6.73 -5.72
CA ILE A 203 -22.96 -5.86 -5.03
C ILE A 203 -21.66 -5.85 -5.79
N VAL A 204 -21.52 -4.86 -6.68
CA VAL A 204 -20.41 -4.76 -7.63
C VAL A 204 -19.35 -3.82 -7.07
N GLY A 205 -18.09 -4.18 -7.23
CA GLY A 205 -16.99 -3.35 -6.78
C GLY A 205 -15.78 -4.14 -6.28
N SER A 206 -14.78 -3.42 -5.78
CA SER A 206 -13.54 -4.02 -5.25
C SER A 206 -13.77 -4.85 -3.98
N GLY A 207 -14.84 -4.58 -3.25
CA GLY A 207 -15.21 -5.38 -2.08
C GLY A 207 -15.49 -6.86 -2.39
N SER A 208 -15.79 -7.21 -3.65
CA SER A 208 -16.02 -8.60 -4.08
C SER A 208 -14.73 -9.42 -4.26
N PHE A 209 -13.55 -8.80 -4.24
CA PHE A 209 -12.29 -9.55 -4.37
C PHE A 209 -12.09 -10.50 -3.18
N PRO A 210 -11.79 -11.80 -3.43
CA PRO A 210 -11.53 -12.74 -2.35
C PRO A 210 -10.15 -12.58 -1.70
N THR A 211 -9.19 -11.98 -2.42
CA THR A 211 -7.80 -11.73 -1.97
C THR A 211 -7.30 -10.43 -2.56
N VAL A 212 -6.28 -9.85 -1.95
CA VAL A 212 -5.56 -8.70 -2.50
C VAL A 212 -4.33 -9.18 -3.26
N ALA A 213 -4.15 -8.72 -4.48
CA ALA A 213 -2.97 -9.03 -5.30
C ALA A 213 -1.89 -7.95 -5.18
N THR A 214 -0.74 -8.20 -5.81
CA THR A 214 0.46 -7.34 -5.78
C THR A 214 0.41 -6.15 -6.74
N ALA A 215 -0.76 -5.82 -7.32
CA ALA A 215 -0.91 -4.77 -8.33
C ALA A 215 -2.16 -3.93 -8.08
N ASN A 216 -2.21 -2.75 -8.70
CA ASN A 216 -3.38 -1.88 -8.67
C ASN A 216 -4.62 -2.61 -9.22
N PRO A 217 -5.75 -2.66 -8.49
CA PRO A 217 -6.86 -3.57 -8.80
C PRO A 217 -7.83 -3.05 -9.87
N THR A 218 -7.75 -1.78 -10.27
CA THR A 218 -8.80 -1.10 -11.05
C THR A 218 -9.13 -1.81 -12.37
N LEU A 219 -8.14 -2.30 -13.11
CA LEU A 219 -8.38 -2.99 -14.38
C LEU A 219 -9.19 -4.28 -14.18
N THR A 220 -8.83 -5.08 -13.18
CA THR A 220 -9.56 -6.31 -12.82
C THR A 220 -10.97 -5.99 -12.30
N LEU A 221 -11.10 -4.94 -11.48
CA LEU A 221 -12.37 -4.43 -11.02
C LEU A 221 -13.31 -4.08 -12.18
N MET A 222 -12.81 -3.34 -13.18
CA MET A 222 -13.59 -2.99 -14.38
C MET A 222 -14.02 -4.24 -15.13
N GLY A 223 -13.15 -5.22 -15.32
CA GLY A 223 -13.48 -6.49 -15.96
C GLY A 223 -14.59 -7.25 -15.23
N LEU A 224 -14.54 -7.29 -13.88
CA LEU A 224 -15.59 -7.88 -13.07
C LEU A 224 -16.91 -7.11 -13.16
N ALA A 225 -16.87 -5.77 -13.16
CA ALA A 225 -18.07 -4.94 -13.32
C ALA A 225 -18.76 -5.17 -14.68
N PHE A 226 -18.01 -5.27 -15.78
CA PHE A 226 -18.56 -5.62 -17.10
C PHE A 226 -19.19 -7.02 -17.11
N LYS A 227 -18.55 -7.99 -16.46
CA LYS A 227 -19.12 -9.36 -16.32
C LYS A 227 -20.44 -9.30 -15.56
N SER A 228 -20.50 -8.58 -14.45
CA SER A 228 -21.73 -8.46 -13.66
C SER A 228 -22.84 -7.74 -14.42
N ALA A 229 -22.53 -6.66 -15.14
CA ALA A 229 -23.51 -5.97 -15.98
C ALA A 229 -24.13 -6.92 -17.01
N LYS A 230 -23.32 -7.78 -17.65
CA LYS A 230 -23.79 -8.79 -18.60
C LYS A 230 -24.73 -9.81 -17.94
N ASN A 231 -24.40 -10.27 -16.73
CA ASN A 231 -25.21 -11.19 -15.96
C ASN A 231 -26.55 -10.57 -15.50
N ILE A 232 -26.52 -9.31 -15.10
CA ILE A 232 -27.73 -8.53 -14.73
C ILE A 232 -28.65 -8.43 -15.94
N LEU A 233 -28.16 -8.03 -17.10
CA LEU A 233 -28.95 -7.93 -18.32
C LEU A 233 -29.58 -9.28 -18.71
N ALA A 234 -28.82 -10.36 -18.62
CA ALA A 234 -29.35 -11.71 -18.88
C ALA A 234 -30.45 -12.09 -17.89
N SER A 235 -30.36 -11.67 -16.62
CA SER A 235 -31.39 -11.94 -15.60
C SER A 235 -32.67 -11.14 -15.81
N LEU A 236 -32.61 -10.03 -16.53
CA LEU A 236 -33.77 -9.20 -16.89
C LEU A 236 -34.46 -9.65 -18.18
N GLY A 237 -33.95 -10.71 -18.84
CA GLY A 237 -34.58 -11.26 -20.06
C GLY A 237 -34.32 -10.47 -21.34
N SER A 238 -33.27 -9.66 -21.34
CA SER A 238 -32.82 -8.83 -22.48
C SER A 238 -31.61 -9.44 -23.22
#